data_9a1de1457189c019482f9376234dfd42
#
_entry.id   9a1de1457189c019482f9376234dfd42
#
_cell.length_a   1.000
_cell.length_b   1.000
_cell.length_c   1.000
_cell.angle_alpha   90.00
_cell.angle_beta   90.00
_cell.angle_gamma   90.00
#
_symmetry.space_group_name_H-M   'P 1'
#
loop_
_entity.id
_entity.type
_entity.pdbx_description
1 polymer ?
#
loop_
_entity_poly.entity_id
_entity_poly.type
_entity_poly.pdbx_seq_one_letter_code
_entity_poly.pdbx_strand_id
1 'polypeptide(L)'
;PRKPNVLKTDDRHPLDFRPVFTNRAAVAYIWGYTGHTYELFAYRAWIVAFLAFAAAVSGTVVGSEAIATYAAVFSLVGMPASVFGAYLAMHGDRRRTVSVVMGVSVIMGCSLGFLGAAPFMLVVLIAGLYSGFIMGDSAALTGGTVAAARDGERGATLAMHSVWGFSGGFLGPLMVGLVLDLAGGRHSTVGWGLAFVTMAAGSLLALAGLRGLLARAARGAG
;
A
#
# COMPACT_ATOMS: atom_id res chain seq x y z
N PRO A 1 17.17 -2.68 43.02
CA PRO A 1 17.46 -1.80 41.89
C PRO A 1 17.74 -2.68 40.68
N ARG A 2 16.86 -2.58 39.63
CA ARG A 2 17.10 -3.24 38.34
C ARG A 2 18.34 -2.60 37.74
N LYS A 3 19.36 -3.44 37.44
CA LYS A 3 20.51 -2.99 36.66
C LYS A 3 20.01 -2.38 35.35
N PRO A 4 20.51 -1.19 34.93
CA PRO A 4 20.16 -0.65 33.64
C PRO A 4 20.55 -1.68 32.57
N ASN A 5 19.61 -1.97 31.68
CA ASN A 5 19.85 -2.84 30.53
C ASN A 5 20.82 -2.10 29.61
N VAL A 6 22.12 -2.38 29.78
CA VAL A 6 23.16 -1.84 28.89
C VAL A 6 22.88 -2.47 27.54
N LEU A 7 22.29 -1.67 26.63
CA LEU A 7 22.19 -2.05 25.23
C LEU A 7 23.60 -2.44 24.79
N LYS A 8 23.81 -3.71 24.45
CA LYS A 8 25.04 -4.14 23.79
C LYS A 8 25.17 -3.23 22.56
N THR A 9 26.12 -2.33 22.59
CA THR A 9 26.52 -1.55 21.40
C THR A 9 27.01 -2.59 20.41
N ASP A 10 26.22 -2.82 19.39
CA ASP A 10 26.63 -3.62 18.24
C ASP A 10 27.76 -2.82 17.56
N ASP A 11 28.97 -3.35 17.51
CA ASP A 11 30.14 -2.71 16.87
C ASP A 11 29.98 -2.58 15.34
N ARG A 12 28.80 -2.96 14.81
CA ARG A 12 28.47 -2.86 13.40
C ARG A 12 28.22 -1.40 12.98
N HIS A 13 28.71 -1.06 11.80
CA HIS A 13 28.47 0.26 11.22
C HIS A 13 26.95 0.53 11.11
N PRO A 14 26.44 1.72 11.54
CA PRO A 14 25.00 2.05 11.51
C PRO A 14 24.33 1.90 10.14
N LEU A 15 25.10 1.92 9.05
CA LEU A 15 24.64 1.76 7.67
C LEU A 15 24.87 0.33 7.12
N ASP A 16 25.19 -0.64 7.97
CA ASP A 16 25.25 -2.04 7.52
C ASP A 16 23.86 -2.67 7.50
N PHE A 17 23.23 -2.68 6.33
CA PHE A 17 21.92 -3.27 6.10
C PHE A 17 21.95 -4.74 5.70
N ARG A 18 23.12 -5.36 5.52
CA ARG A 18 23.26 -6.75 5.07
C ARG A 18 22.49 -7.74 5.96
N PRO A 19 22.47 -7.61 7.31
CA PRO A 19 21.74 -8.51 8.17
C PRO A 19 20.22 -8.48 7.92
N VAL A 20 19.66 -7.32 7.53
CA VAL A 20 18.23 -7.18 7.24
C VAL A 20 17.84 -8.05 6.05
N PHE A 21 18.67 -8.10 4.99
CA PHE A 21 18.41 -8.92 3.80
C PHE A 21 18.45 -10.42 4.07
N THR A 22 19.16 -10.87 5.11
CA THR A 22 19.16 -12.28 5.54
C THR A 22 17.94 -12.67 6.36
N ASN A 23 17.19 -11.68 6.86
CA ASN A 23 15.96 -11.88 7.61
C ASN A 23 14.75 -11.95 6.67
N ARG A 24 14.43 -13.17 6.18
CA ARG A 24 13.34 -13.40 5.23
C ARG A 24 11.98 -12.87 5.70
N ALA A 25 11.70 -12.94 6.99
CA ALA A 25 10.44 -12.46 7.55
C ALA A 25 10.37 -10.92 7.51
N ALA A 26 11.44 -10.23 7.89
CA ALA A 26 11.51 -8.78 7.80
C ALA A 26 11.40 -8.31 6.34
N VAL A 27 12.18 -8.93 5.43
CA VAL A 27 12.13 -8.64 3.99
C VAL A 27 10.74 -8.86 3.41
N ALA A 28 10.01 -9.89 3.86
CA ALA A 28 8.64 -10.15 3.41
C ALA A 28 7.70 -8.98 3.74
N TYR A 29 7.74 -8.47 4.97
CA TYR A 29 6.92 -7.33 5.37
C TYR A 29 7.37 -6.02 4.74
N ILE A 30 8.68 -5.81 4.56
CA ILE A 30 9.22 -4.65 3.82
C ILE A 30 8.72 -4.67 2.38
N TRP A 31 8.77 -5.82 1.70
CA TRP A 31 8.26 -5.99 0.34
C TRP A 31 6.75 -5.74 0.25
N GLY A 32 5.97 -6.29 1.20
CA GLY A 32 4.53 -6.01 1.31
C GLY A 32 4.24 -4.51 1.44
N TYR A 33 5.00 -3.82 2.31
CA TYR A 33 4.86 -2.38 2.52
C TYR A 33 5.26 -1.56 1.28
N THR A 34 6.25 -2.01 0.53
CA THR A 34 6.66 -1.35 -0.73
C THR A 34 5.51 -1.35 -1.74
N GLY A 35 4.81 -2.47 -1.91
CA GLY A 35 3.64 -2.53 -2.78
C GLY A 35 2.45 -1.73 -2.25
N HIS A 36 2.21 -1.77 -0.93
CA HIS A 36 1.22 -0.93 -0.27
C HIS A 36 1.45 0.56 -0.56
N THR A 37 2.68 1.06 -0.37
CA THR A 37 3.00 2.47 -0.63
C THR A 37 2.97 2.81 -2.11
N TYR A 38 3.37 1.90 -3.00
CA TYR A 38 3.22 2.04 -4.44
C TYR A 38 1.77 2.32 -4.82
N GLU A 39 0.82 1.48 -4.37
CA GLU A 39 -0.60 1.63 -4.62
C GLU A 39 -1.17 2.89 -3.96
N LEU A 40 -0.85 3.13 -2.68
CA LEU A 40 -1.34 4.26 -1.91
C LEU A 40 -0.98 5.61 -2.53
N PHE A 41 0.30 5.81 -2.86
CA PHE A 41 0.75 7.09 -3.43
C PHE A 41 0.30 7.26 -4.87
N ALA A 42 0.21 6.18 -5.66
CA ALA A 42 -0.39 6.22 -6.98
C ALA A 42 -1.86 6.65 -6.91
N TYR A 43 -2.64 6.01 -6.03
CA TYR A 43 -4.03 6.37 -5.80
C TYR A 43 -4.18 7.85 -5.39
N ARG A 44 -3.42 8.31 -4.40
CA ARG A 44 -3.47 9.70 -3.93
C ARG A 44 -3.10 10.72 -5.00
N ALA A 45 -2.12 10.41 -5.83
CA ALA A 45 -1.69 11.30 -6.91
C ALA A 45 -2.72 11.44 -8.04
N TRP A 46 -3.48 10.38 -8.31
CA TRP A 46 -4.33 10.32 -9.49
C TRP A 46 -5.83 10.36 -9.23
N ILE A 47 -6.28 10.18 -7.98
CA ILE A 47 -7.72 10.07 -7.67
C ILE A 47 -8.50 11.33 -8.04
N VAL A 48 -7.95 12.53 -7.83
CA VAL A 48 -8.61 13.80 -8.18
C VAL A 48 -8.84 13.87 -9.69
N ALA A 49 -7.82 13.54 -10.48
CA ALA A 49 -7.91 13.53 -11.94
C ALA A 49 -8.90 12.47 -12.45
N PHE A 50 -8.93 11.29 -11.82
CA PHE A 50 -9.89 10.22 -12.14
C PHE A 50 -11.33 10.64 -11.83
N LEU A 51 -11.59 11.25 -10.68
CA LEU A 51 -12.93 11.74 -10.34
C LEU A 51 -13.40 12.85 -11.28
N ALA A 52 -12.49 13.75 -11.70
CA ALA A 52 -12.81 14.76 -12.70
C ALA A 52 -13.18 14.12 -14.06
N PHE A 53 -12.44 13.10 -14.48
CA PHE A 53 -12.77 12.31 -15.66
C PHE A 53 -14.14 11.63 -15.53
N ALA A 54 -14.41 10.94 -14.41
CA ALA A 54 -15.68 10.25 -14.18
C ALA A 54 -16.88 11.19 -14.15
N ALA A 55 -16.73 12.40 -13.55
CA ALA A 55 -17.76 13.42 -13.58
C ALA A 55 -18.05 13.88 -15.02
N ALA A 56 -17.01 14.14 -15.81
CA ALA A 56 -17.14 14.57 -17.20
C ALA A 56 -17.83 13.51 -18.07
N VAL A 57 -17.45 12.23 -17.95
CA VAL A 57 -18.01 11.13 -18.75
C VAL A 57 -19.45 10.81 -18.34
N SER A 58 -19.78 10.89 -17.05
CA SER A 58 -21.15 10.68 -16.55
C SER A 58 -22.08 11.89 -16.79
N GLY A 59 -21.57 13.00 -17.32
CA GLY A 59 -22.33 14.25 -17.50
C GLY A 59 -22.71 14.93 -16.19
N THR A 60 -22.05 14.58 -15.07
CA THR A 60 -22.33 15.15 -13.75
C THR A 60 -21.58 16.45 -13.56
N VAL A 61 -22.31 17.55 -13.28
CA VAL A 61 -21.70 18.84 -12.99
C VAL A 61 -21.22 18.88 -11.54
N VAL A 62 -19.90 18.79 -11.34
CA VAL A 62 -19.25 18.82 -10.02
C VAL A 62 -18.11 19.84 -10.04
N GLY A 63 -18.08 20.73 -9.05
CA GLY A 63 -16.98 21.68 -8.89
C GLY A 63 -15.68 21.00 -8.43
N SER A 64 -14.55 21.59 -8.81
CA SER A 64 -13.21 21.12 -8.42
C SER A 64 -13.03 21.02 -6.90
N GLU A 65 -13.65 21.93 -6.15
CA GLU A 65 -13.63 21.92 -4.67
C GLU A 65 -14.30 20.68 -4.07
N ALA A 66 -15.44 20.25 -4.64
CA ALA A 66 -16.13 19.05 -4.21
C ALA A 66 -15.28 17.80 -4.51
N ILE A 67 -14.64 17.73 -5.67
CA ILE A 67 -13.74 16.62 -6.03
C ILE A 67 -12.55 16.56 -5.06
N ALA A 68 -11.94 17.71 -4.75
CA ALA A 68 -10.85 17.78 -3.77
C ALA A 68 -11.32 17.35 -2.36
N THR A 69 -12.56 17.73 -1.98
CA THR A 69 -13.17 17.34 -0.71
C THR A 69 -13.37 15.83 -0.64
N TYR A 70 -13.85 15.17 -1.70
CA TYR A 70 -13.93 13.69 -1.72
C TYR A 70 -12.55 13.05 -1.51
N ALA A 71 -11.51 13.51 -2.20
CA ALA A 71 -10.15 12.99 -2.04
C ALA A 71 -9.60 13.18 -0.61
N ALA A 72 -9.90 14.33 0.02
CA ALA A 72 -9.56 14.59 1.42
C ALA A 72 -10.30 13.64 2.37
N VAL A 73 -11.61 13.46 2.18
CA VAL A 73 -12.42 12.52 2.98
C VAL A 73 -11.90 11.09 2.83
N PHE A 74 -11.54 10.65 1.63
CA PHE A 74 -10.94 9.32 1.41
C PHE A 74 -9.66 9.12 2.21
N SER A 75 -8.81 10.16 2.28
CA SER A 75 -7.59 10.13 3.10
C SER A 75 -7.91 10.03 4.60
N LEU A 76 -8.96 10.71 5.08
CA LEU A 76 -9.41 10.64 6.47
C LEU A 76 -9.99 9.26 6.82
N VAL A 77 -10.78 8.66 5.94
CA VAL A 77 -11.33 7.29 6.11
C VAL A 77 -10.20 6.25 6.21
N GLY A 78 -9.09 6.48 5.52
CA GLY A 78 -7.93 5.59 5.58
C GLY A 78 -7.32 5.45 6.99
N MET A 79 -7.36 6.49 7.83
CA MET A 79 -6.79 6.43 9.17
C MET A 79 -7.46 5.38 10.08
N PRO A 80 -8.79 5.40 10.32
CA PRO A 80 -9.46 4.38 11.10
C PRO A 80 -9.36 2.99 10.44
N ALA A 81 -9.34 2.89 9.12
CA ALA A 81 -9.13 1.62 8.42
C ALA A 81 -7.77 0.99 8.75
N SER A 82 -6.70 1.78 8.79
CA SER A 82 -5.36 1.32 9.18
C SER A 82 -5.32 0.84 10.64
N VAL A 83 -5.95 1.56 11.56
CA VAL A 83 -6.04 1.16 12.97
C VAL A 83 -6.84 -0.14 13.13
N PHE A 84 -7.97 -0.25 12.42
CA PHE A 84 -8.80 -1.45 12.45
C PHE A 84 -8.07 -2.67 11.86
N GLY A 85 -7.35 -2.51 10.76
CA GLY A 85 -6.53 -3.57 10.19
C GLY A 85 -5.39 -4.02 11.11
N ALA A 86 -4.74 -3.08 11.81
CA ALA A 86 -3.76 -3.42 12.84
C ALA A 86 -4.40 -4.19 14.01
N TYR A 87 -5.57 -3.77 14.46
CA TYR A 87 -6.33 -4.46 15.51
C TYR A 87 -6.62 -5.92 15.10
N LEU A 88 -7.15 -6.15 13.91
CA LEU A 88 -7.42 -7.48 13.39
C LEU A 88 -6.13 -8.33 13.29
N ALA A 89 -5.01 -7.72 12.85
CA ALA A 89 -3.73 -8.40 12.73
C ALA A 89 -3.08 -8.74 14.08
N MET A 90 -3.40 -8.00 15.14
CA MET A 90 -2.89 -8.25 16.49
C MET A 90 -3.69 -9.33 17.25
N HIS A 91 -5.00 -9.40 17.01
CA HIS A 91 -5.90 -10.34 17.68
C HIS A 91 -6.17 -11.62 16.87
N GLY A 92 -5.71 -11.65 15.61
CA GLY A 92 -5.84 -12.78 14.70
C GLY A 92 -4.51 -13.15 14.03
N ASP A 93 -4.61 -13.72 12.84
CA ASP A 93 -3.44 -14.03 11.99
C ASP A 93 -3.11 -12.82 11.11
N ARG A 94 -1.98 -12.15 11.41
CA ARG A 94 -1.47 -10.99 10.65
C ARG A 94 -1.31 -11.31 9.17
N ARG A 95 -0.75 -12.47 8.84
CA ARG A 95 -0.53 -12.88 7.45
C ARG A 95 -1.86 -12.98 6.70
N ARG A 96 -2.87 -13.58 7.34
CA ARG A 96 -4.21 -13.72 6.77
C ARG A 96 -4.88 -12.35 6.61
N THR A 97 -4.84 -11.51 7.65
CA THR A 97 -5.42 -10.15 7.62
C THR A 97 -4.83 -9.33 6.48
N VAL A 98 -3.50 -9.21 6.42
CA VAL A 98 -2.82 -8.47 5.33
C VAL A 98 -3.17 -9.06 3.96
N SER A 99 -3.18 -10.40 3.84
CA SER A 99 -3.49 -11.04 2.55
C SER A 99 -4.92 -10.80 2.08
N VAL A 100 -5.89 -10.77 2.98
CA VAL A 100 -7.30 -10.50 2.63
C VAL A 100 -7.46 -9.04 2.26
N VAL A 101 -6.92 -8.12 3.06
CA VAL A 101 -7.03 -6.68 2.82
C VAL A 101 -6.39 -6.29 1.49
N MET A 102 -5.14 -6.71 1.25
CA MET A 102 -4.46 -6.48 -0.05
C MET A 102 -5.20 -7.16 -1.21
N GLY A 103 -5.72 -8.37 -1.02
CA GLY A 103 -6.46 -9.07 -2.07
C GLY A 103 -7.75 -8.34 -2.47
N VAL A 104 -8.50 -7.81 -1.50
CA VAL A 104 -9.68 -6.99 -1.76
C VAL A 104 -9.28 -5.66 -2.43
N SER A 105 -8.22 -5.01 -1.96
CA SER A 105 -7.65 -3.80 -2.59
C SER A 105 -7.35 -4.03 -4.07
N VAL A 106 -6.65 -5.12 -4.40
CA VAL A 106 -6.33 -5.49 -5.80
C VAL A 106 -7.59 -5.64 -6.65
N ILE A 107 -8.62 -6.34 -6.15
CA ILE A 107 -9.88 -6.53 -6.88
C ILE A 107 -10.56 -5.18 -7.12
N MET A 108 -10.64 -4.33 -6.10
CA MET A 108 -11.25 -3.00 -6.22
C MET A 108 -10.47 -2.11 -7.17
N GLY A 109 -9.14 -2.11 -7.09
CA GLY A 109 -8.27 -1.38 -8.00
C GLY A 109 -8.45 -1.82 -9.44
N CYS A 110 -8.40 -3.12 -9.73
CA CYS A 110 -8.63 -3.63 -11.08
C CYS A 110 -10.02 -3.28 -11.64
N SER A 111 -11.01 -3.07 -10.78
CA SER A 111 -12.38 -2.77 -11.22
C SER A 111 -12.64 -1.27 -11.39
N LEU A 112 -12.18 -0.45 -10.44
CA LEU A 112 -12.56 0.97 -10.32
C LEU A 112 -12.23 1.78 -11.58
N GLY A 113 -11.07 1.57 -12.18
CA GLY A 113 -10.65 2.33 -13.35
C GLY A 113 -11.56 2.17 -14.57
N PHE A 114 -12.18 0.99 -14.71
CA PHE A 114 -13.15 0.72 -15.78
C PHE A 114 -14.56 1.21 -15.47
N LEU A 115 -14.84 1.58 -14.23
CA LEU A 115 -16.13 2.10 -13.79
C LEU A 115 -16.27 3.62 -13.97
N GLY A 116 -15.31 4.29 -14.63
CA GLY A 116 -15.34 5.74 -14.80
C GLY A 116 -16.59 6.29 -15.49
N ALA A 117 -17.26 5.48 -16.32
CA ALA A 117 -18.53 5.84 -16.97
C ALA A 117 -19.78 5.45 -16.15
N ALA A 118 -19.64 4.85 -14.98
CA ALA A 118 -20.76 4.54 -14.09
C ALA A 118 -21.33 5.83 -13.44
N PRO A 119 -22.52 5.77 -12.80
CA PRO A 119 -23.04 6.93 -12.07
C PRO A 119 -21.99 7.50 -11.10
N PHE A 120 -21.74 8.80 -11.18
CA PHE A 120 -20.63 9.46 -10.47
C PHE A 120 -20.57 9.14 -8.97
N MET A 121 -21.71 9.18 -8.27
CA MET A 121 -21.75 8.87 -6.84
C MET A 121 -21.39 7.42 -6.51
N LEU A 122 -21.63 6.48 -7.43
CA LEU A 122 -21.18 5.10 -7.28
C LEU A 122 -19.65 5.01 -7.40
N VAL A 123 -19.07 5.75 -8.35
CA VAL A 123 -17.60 5.86 -8.49
C VAL A 123 -16.98 6.44 -7.22
N VAL A 124 -17.56 7.53 -6.68
CA VAL A 124 -17.13 8.16 -5.42
C VAL A 124 -17.18 7.18 -4.26
N LEU A 125 -18.27 6.41 -4.12
CA LEU A 125 -18.42 5.43 -3.04
C LEU A 125 -17.36 4.32 -3.14
N ILE A 126 -17.19 3.74 -4.34
CA ILE A 126 -16.21 2.67 -4.56
C ILE A 126 -14.79 3.19 -4.35
N ALA A 127 -14.48 4.39 -4.80
CA ALA A 127 -13.17 5.03 -4.58
C ALA A 127 -12.89 5.23 -3.08
N GLY A 128 -13.87 5.70 -2.31
CA GLY A 128 -13.73 5.84 -0.86
C GLY A 128 -13.51 4.50 -0.14
N LEU A 129 -14.27 3.47 -0.49
CA LEU A 129 -14.08 2.12 0.04
C LEU A 129 -12.70 1.56 -0.34
N TYR A 130 -12.27 1.74 -1.58
CA TYR A 130 -10.94 1.34 -2.04
C TYR A 130 -9.83 2.01 -1.24
N SER A 131 -9.93 3.32 -0.96
CA SER A 131 -8.99 4.03 -0.08
C SER A 131 -8.90 3.39 1.31
N GLY A 132 -10.03 2.98 1.89
CA GLY A 132 -10.07 2.24 3.15
C GLY A 132 -9.30 0.91 3.09
N PHE A 133 -9.50 0.14 2.03
CA PHE A 133 -8.79 -1.14 1.85
C PHE A 133 -7.29 -0.95 1.58
N ILE A 134 -6.89 0.05 0.77
CA ILE A 134 -5.47 0.40 0.59
C ILE A 134 -4.81 0.67 1.95
N MET A 135 -5.46 1.45 2.83
CA MET A 135 -4.88 1.80 4.13
C MET A 135 -4.97 0.69 5.18
N GLY A 136 -5.86 -0.28 5.01
CA GLY A 136 -6.18 -1.28 6.02
C GLY A 136 -5.03 -2.22 6.39
N ASP A 137 -4.04 -2.41 5.54
CA ASP A 137 -2.86 -3.25 5.78
C ASP A 137 -1.63 -2.48 6.31
N SER A 138 -1.63 -1.14 6.21
CA SER A 138 -0.48 -0.28 6.48
C SER A 138 0.18 -0.53 7.85
N ALA A 139 -0.60 -0.36 8.92
CA ALA A 139 -0.09 -0.53 10.28
C ALA A 139 0.21 -2.01 10.61
N ALA A 140 -0.50 -2.96 9.99
CA ALA A 140 -0.24 -4.39 10.13
C ALA A 140 1.09 -4.80 9.49
N LEU A 141 1.43 -4.24 8.32
CA LEU A 141 2.72 -4.45 7.62
C LEU A 141 3.88 -3.85 8.42
N THR A 142 3.73 -2.59 8.88
CA THR A 142 4.74 -1.94 9.73
C THR A 142 4.95 -2.71 11.03
N GLY A 143 3.87 -3.12 11.71
CA GLY A 143 3.93 -3.95 12.92
C GLY A 143 4.57 -5.32 12.66
N GLY A 144 4.34 -5.90 11.48
CA GLY A 144 5.01 -7.13 11.03
C GLY A 144 6.51 -6.96 10.85
N THR A 145 6.93 -5.86 10.23
CA THR A 145 8.36 -5.51 10.08
C THR A 145 9.03 -5.37 11.44
N VAL A 146 8.40 -4.64 12.37
CA VAL A 146 8.93 -4.43 13.73
C VAL A 146 9.03 -5.75 14.50
N ALA A 147 8.00 -6.60 14.41
CA ALA A 147 7.98 -7.90 15.09
C ALA A 147 8.99 -8.91 14.53
N ALA A 148 9.31 -8.78 13.22
CA ALA A 148 10.28 -9.64 12.55
C ALA A 148 11.74 -9.17 12.73
N ALA A 149 11.98 -7.94 13.19
CA ALA A 149 13.31 -7.41 13.40
C ALA A 149 14.05 -8.20 14.50
N ARG A 150 15.32 -8.55 14.24
CA ARG A 150 16.16 -9.21 15.23
C ARG A 150 16.63 -8.21 16.30
N ASP A 151 17.03 -8.74 17.45
CA ASP A 151 17.62 -7.93 18.52
C ASP A 151 18.86 -7.19 18.00
N GLY A 152 18.95 -5.89 18.27
CA GLY A 152 20.01 -5.02 17.78
C GLY A 152 19.85 -4.52 16.33
N GLU A 153 18.98 -5.12 15.51
CA GLU A 153 18.81 -4.76 14.08
C GLU A 153 17.54 -3.93 13.80
N ARG A 154 16.78 -3.55 14.84
CA ARG A 154 15.48 -2.88 14.70
C ARG A 154 15.57 -1.55 13.95
N GLY A 155 16.60 -0.75 14.26
CA GLY A 155 16.84 0.53 13.59
C GLY A 155 17.13 0.36 12.09
N ALA A 156 18.05 -0.55 11.74
CA ALA A 156 18.38 -0.87 10.36
C ALA A 156 17.17 -1.45 9.59
N THR A 157 16.38 -2.33 10.23
CA THR A 157 15.17 -2.90 9.63
C THR A 157 14.13 -1.83 9.32
N LEU A 158 13.91 -0.88 10.25
CA LEU A 158 12.96 0.22 10.02
C LEU A 158 13.48 1.24 9.00
N ALA A 159 14.77 1.49 8.95
CA ALA A 159 15.37 2.33 7.92
C ALA A 159 15.15 1.72 6.52
N MET A 160 15.40 0.42 6.36
CA MET A 160 15.14 -0.29 5.11
C MET A 160 13.64 -0.29 4.75
N HIS A 161 12.76 -0.50 5.74
CA HIS A 161 11.31 -0.38 5.53
C HIS A 161 10.92 0.99 4.97
N SER A 162 11.49 2.07 5.50
CA SER A 162 11.22 3.42 5.01
C SER A 162 11.78 3.65 3.62
N VAL A 163 13.04 3.27 3.36
CA VAL A 163 13.67 3.46 2.04
C VAL A 163 12.90 2.74 0.95
N TRP A 164 12.60 1.45 1.16
CA TRP A 164 11.85 0.66 0.16
C TRP A 164 10.40 1.12 0.04
N GLY A 165 9.75 1.45 1.16
CA GLY A 165 8.40 2.01 1.13
C GLY A 165 8.33 3.29 0.31
N PHE A 166 9.19 4.27 0.59
CA PHE A 166 9.21 5.52 -0.19
C PHE A 166 9.62 5.33 -1.65
N SER A 167 10.48 4.35 -1.95
CA SER A 167 10.77 3.99 -3.34
C SER A 167 9.52 3.49 -4.08
N GLY A 168 8.70 2.65 -3.43
CA GLY A 168 7.39 2.26 -3.96
C GLY A 168 6.48 3.47 -4.17
N GLY A 169 6.40 4.35 -3.16
CA GLY A 169 5.59 5.56 -3.23
C GLY A 169 6.02 6.56 -4.32
N PHE A 170 7.30 6.57 -4.67
CA PHE A 170 7.82 7.36 -5.80
C PHE A 170 7.48 6.70 -7.15
N LEU A 171 7.70 5.41 -7.28
CA LEU A 171 7.50 4.68 -8.54
C LEU A 171 6.03 4.55 -8.92
N GLY A 172 5.11 4.38 -7.95
CA GLY A 172 3.70 4.18 -8.22
C GLY A 172 3.06 5.26 -9.07
N PRO A 173 3.10 6.54 -8.66
CA PRO A 173 2.55 7.64 -9.44
C PRO A 173 3.15 7.77 -10.84
N LEU A 174 4.46 7.52 -10.99
CA LEU A 174 5.17 7.60 -12.27
C LEU A 174 4.70 6.52 -13.24
N MET A 175 4.62 5.25 -12.77
CA MET A 175 4.20 4.13 -13.60
C MET A 175 2.75 4.28 -14.05
N VAL A 176 1.89 4.75 -13.17
CA VAL A 176 0.48 5.03 -13.50
C VAL A 176 0.38 6.14 -14.54
N GLY A 177 1.13 7.24 -14.37
CA GLY A 177 1.18 8.32 -15.35
C GLY A 177 1.64 7.85 -16.73
N LEU A 178 2.73 7.08 -16.77
CA LEU A 178 3.27 6.50 -18.00
C LEU A 178 2.23 5.61 -18.70
N VAL A 179 1.59 4.70 -17.97
CA VAL A 179 0.58 3.80 -18.54
C VAL A 179 -0.63 4.62 -19.05
N LEU A 180 -1.07 5.62 -18.30
CA LEU A 180 -2.17 6.47 -18.69
C LEU A 180 -1.86 7.22 -20.01
N ASP A 181 -0.66 7.78 -20.14
CA ASP A 181 -0.22 8.49 -21.34
C ASP A 181 -0.14 7.56 -22.55
N LEU A 182 0.41 6.35 -22.38
CA LEU A 182 0.53 5.34 -23.45
C LEU A 182 -0.84 4.75 -23.85
N ALA A 183 -1.83 4.74 -22.96
CA ALA A 183 -3.15 4.15 -23.19
C ALA A 183 -4.22 5.17 -23.63
N GLY A 184 -3.84 6.30 -24.17
CA GLY A 184 -4.75 7.32 -24.73
C GLY A 184 -5.04 8.52 -23.84
N GLY A 185 -4.29 8.65 -22.73
CA GLY A 185 -4.33 9.82 -21.86
C GLY A 185 -5.56 9.89 -20.94
N ARG A 186 -5.73 11.05 -20.31
CA ARG A 186 -6.74 11.28 -19.25
C ARG A 186 -8.20 11.27 -19.74
N HIS A 187 -8.43 11.23 -21.02
CA HIS A 187 -9.78 11.17 -21.62
C HIS A 187 -10.19 9.76 -22.02
N SER A 188 -9.30 8.78 -21.87
CA SER A 188 -9.51 7.39 -22.24
C SER A 188 -10.03 6.56 -21.07
N THR A 189 -11.21 5.96 -21.21
CA THR A 189 -11.73 4.97 -20.23
C THR A 189 -10.82 3.76 -20.11
N VAL A 190 -10.26 3.28 -21.23
CA VAL A 190 -9.28 2.18 -21.24
C VAL A 190 -7.99 2.63 -20.54
N GLY A 191 -7.55 3.87 -20.79
CA GLY A 191 -6.38 4.45 -20.13
C GLY A 191 -6.52 4.42 -18.60
N TRP A 192 -7.64 4.88 -18.07
CA TRP A 192 -7.91 4.82 -16.63
C TRP A 192 -8.04 3.39 -16.11
N GLY A 193 -8.68 2.49 -16.86
CA GLY A 193 -8.73 1.07 -16.51
C GLY A 193 -7.34 0.48 -16.32
N LEU A 194 -6.45 0.66 -17.31
CA LEU A 194 -5.06 0.17 -17.25
C LEU A 194 -4.23 0.86 -16.17
N ALA A 195 -4.45 2.16 -15.95
CA ALA A 195 -3.80 2.92 -14.88
C ALA A 195 -4.11 2.32 -13.49
N PHE A 196 -5.37 2.02 -13.21
CA PHE A 196 -5.77 1.38 -11.95
C PHE A 196 -5.31 -0.08 -11.85
N VAL A 197 -5.31 -0.83 -12.96
CA VAL A 197 -4.68 -2.18 -12.99
C VAL A 197 -3.20 -2.08 -12.65
N THR A 198 -2.49 -1.05 -13.11
CA THR A 198 -1.07 -0.81 -12.77
C THR A 198 -0.89 -0.53 -11.27
N MET A 199 -1.79 0.24 -10.65
CA MET A 199 -1.80 0.42 -9.18
C MET A 199 -1.95 -0.91 -8.46
N ALA A 200 -2.96 -1.69 -8.84
CA ALA A 200 -3.28 -2.99 -8.25
C ALA A 200 -2.17 -4.03 -8.47
N ALA A 201 -1.48 -3.99 -9.62
CA ALA A 201 -0.37 -4.91 -9.93
C ALA A 201 0.78 -4.79 -8.93
N GLY A 202 1.10 -3.59 -8.44
CA GLY A 202 2.10 -3.37 -7.40
C GLY A 202 1.77 -4.14 -6.11
N SER A 203 0.55 -4.01 -5.63
CA SER A 203 0.07 -4.74 -4.44
C SER A 203 -0.07 -6.24 -4.69
N LEU A 204 -0.48 -6.68 -5.88
CA LEU A 204 -0.53 -8.09 -6.22
C LEU A 204 0.85 -8.75 -6.18
N LEU A 205 1.86 -8.11 -6.77
CA LEU A 205 3.25 -8.57 -6.74
C LEU A 205 3.81 -8.58 -5.31
N ALA A 206 3.49 -7.56 -4.53
CA ALA A 206 3.89 -7.48 -3.13
C ALA A 206 3.23 -8.57 -2.28
N LEU A 207 1.96 -8.86 -2.49
CA LEU A 207 1.24 -9.94 -1.82
C LEU A 207 1.82 -11.32 -2.15
N ALA A 208 2.13 -11.56 -3.43
CA ALA A 208 2.77 -12.80 -3.87
C ALA A 208 4.16 -12.99 -3.23
N GLY A 209 4.98 -11.93 -3.22
CA GLY A 209 6.30 -11.91 -2.59
C GLY A 209 6.23 -12.11 -1.07
N LEU A 210 5.35 -11.40 -0.39
CA LEU A 210 5.12 -11.53 1.05
C LEU A 210 4.76 -12.97 1.44
N ARG A 211 3.78 -13.56 0.75
CA ARG A 211 3.37 -14.96 1.02
C ARG A 211 4.50 -15.96 0.76
N GLY A 212 5.22 -15.81 -0.36
CA GLY A 212 6.33 -16.67 -0.74
C GLY A 212 7.49 -16.61 0.25
N LEU A 213 7.88 -15.42 0.67
CA LEU A 213 8.97 -15.20 1.62
C LEU A 213 8.62 -15.69 3.03
N LEU A 214 7.39 -15.43 3.52
CA LEU A 214 6.95 -15.94 4.82
C LEU A 214 6.86 -17.47 4.83
N ALA A 215 6.42 -18.10 3.74
CA ALA A 215 6.41 -19.55 3.64
C ALA A 215 7.83 -20.16 3.65
N ARG A 216 8.82 -19.47 3.03
CA ARG A 216 10.23 -19.88 3.07
C ARG A 216 10.87 -19.63 4.44
N ALA A 217 10.48 -18.55 5.14
CA ALA A 217 10.95 -18.28 6.50
C ALA A 217 10.50 -19.38 7.48
N ALA A 218 9.24 -19.81 7.39
CA ALA A 218 8.69 -20.88 8.23
C ALA A 218 9.41 -22.23 8.01
N ARG A 219 9.74 -22.57 6.75
CA ARG A 219 10.47 -23.82 6.42
C ARG A 219 11.94 -23.81 6.81
N GLY A 220 12.55 -22.67 7.01
CA GLY A 220 13.95 -22.57 7.41
C GLY A 220 14.15 -22.48 8.93
N ALA A 221 13.08 -22.46 9.70
CA ALA A 221 13.08 -22.41 11.17
C ALA A 221 12.80 -23.77 11.82
N GLY A 222 12.46 -24.80 11.06
CA GLY A 222 12.29 -26.19 11.48
C GLY A 222 13.43 -27.06 10.96
#